data_c56c708cd36eb5e223a84425cf39111e
#
_entry.id   c56c708cd36eb5e223a84425cf39111e
#
_cell.length_a   1.000
_cell.length_b   1.000
_cell.length_c   1.000
_cell.angle_alpha   90.00
_cell.angle_beta   90.00
_cell.angle_gamma   90.00
#
_symmetry.space_group_name_H-M   'P 1'
#
loop_
_entity.id
_entity.type
_entity.pdbx_description
1 polymer ?
#
loop_
_entity_poly.entity_id
_entity_poly.type
_entity_poly.pdbx_seq_one_letter_code
_entity_poly.pdbx_strand_id
1 'polypeptide(L)'
;KPIKFGYFGIFTKGVRSPNNFLKSLKDIDDIEIFWYVNDDSREQIKSNNLMISNSHFKNIVPREDAINLMADSVHCLISIGNMNTNQLPSKVIEYLSTGKPVIHFAEVPNDPVNIIAEKFDNLFILTKEENIENFFMKLNKYFKNIDSFNKELFIDNYTASSIIKILDLT
;
A
#
# COMPACT_ATOMS: atom_id res chain seq x y z
N LYS A 1 3.02 -18.97 5.77
CA LYS A 1 3.92 -17.85 6.14
C LYS A 1 3.12 -16.57 6.06
N PRO A 2 3.26 -15.65 7.03
CA PRO A 2 2.53 -14.39 7.03
C PRO A 2 2.82 -13.57 5.76
N ILE A 3 1.82 -12.82 5.32
CA ILE A 3 1.99 -11.88 4.20
C ILE A 3 2.75 -10.66 4.71
N LYS A 4 3.85 -10.31 4.03
CA LYS A 4 4.67 -9.15 4.36
C LYS A 4 4.19 -7.92 3.64
N PHE A 5 3.76 -6.92 4.38
CA PHE A 5 3.36 -5.61 3.89
C PHE A 5 4.49 -4.59 4.13
N GLY A 6 4.68 -3.66 3.20
CA GLY A 6 5.63 -2.57 3.32
C GLY A 6 4.97 -1.21 3.17
N TYR A 7 5.22 -0.31 4.09
CA TYR A 7 4.87 1.10 3.99
C TYR A 7 6.14 1.94 3.98
N PHE A 8 6.28 2.81 2.98
CA PHE A 8 7.44 3.68 2.79
C PHE A 8 7.00 5.15 2.72
N GLY A 9 7.13 5.88 3.80
CA GLY A 9 6.72 7.29 3.81
C GLY A 9 6.57 7.88 5.20
N ILE A 10 5.87 9.00 5.26
CA ILE A 10 5.58 9.71 6.50
C ILE A 10 4.08 9.93 6.67
N PHE A 11 3.65 10.04 7.90
CA PHE A 11 2.32 10.48 8.27
C PHE A 11 2.36 11.95 8.64
N THR A 12 1.58 12.76 7.96
CA THR A 12 1.44 14.18 8.24
C THR A 12 0.14 14.43 8.96
N LYS A 13 0.24 14.92 10.18
CA LYS A 13 -0.91 15.20 11.04
C LYS A 13 -1.93 16.10 10.33
N GLY A 14 -3.19 15.70 10.34
CA GLY A 14 -4.28 16.41 9.64
C GLY A 14 -4.37 16.16 8.13
N VAL A 15 -3.39 15.46 7.53
CA VAL A 15 -3.39 15.11 6.11
C VAL A 15 -3.52 13.60 5.92
N ARG A 16 -2.71 12.83 6.62
CA ARG A 16 -2.66 11.37 6.51
C ARG A 16 -2.39 10.73 7.86
N SER A 17 -3.17 9.72 8.23
CA SER A 17 -3.03 9.00 9.49
C SER A 17 -3.13 7.48 9.28
N PRO A 18 -2.37 6.67 10.01
CA PRO A 18 -2.46 5.21 9.95
C PRO A 18 -3.68 4.63 10.70
N ASN A 19 -4.39 5.44 11.47
CA ASN A 19 -5.31 4.98 12.51
C ASN A 19 -6.44 4.09 11.98
N ASN A 20 -7.13 4.53 10.93
CA ASN A 20 -8.27 3.78 10.39
C ASN A 20 -7.80 2.52 9.67
N PHE A 21 -6.67 2.58 8.98
CA PHE A 21 -6.04 1.41 8.39
C PHE A 21 -5.70 0.36 9.46
N LEU A 22 -5.05 0.76 10.56
CA LEU A 22 -4.71 -0.14 11.67
C LEU A 22 -5.96 -0.73 12.33
N LYS A 23 -7.04 0.05 12.48
CA LYS A 23 -8.32 -0.46 12.97
C LYS A 23 -8.90 -1.56 12.10
N SER A 24 -8.78 -1.42 10.78
CA SER A 24 -9.26 -2.43 9.84
C SER A 24 -8.49 -3.75 9.92
N LEU A 25 -7.25 -3.73 10.40
CA LEU A 25 -6.38 -4.90 10.46
C LEU A 25 -6.24 -5.52 11.85
N LYS A 26 -6.90 -4.98 12.88
CA LYS A 26 -6.66 -5.34 14.29
C LYS A 26 -6.84 -6.83 14.60
N ASP A 27 -7.72 -7.52 13.87
CA ASP A 27 -8.08 -8.93 14.10
C ASP A 27 -7.43 -9.88 13.06
N ILE A 28 -6.39 -9.41 12.34
CA ILE A 28 -5.68 -10.18 11.32
C ILE A 28 -4.31 -10.60 11.84
N ASP A 29 -4.11 -11.90 12.04
CA ASP A 29 -2.89 -12.46 12.62
C ASP A 29 -1.82 -12.86 11.58
N ASP A 30 -2.23 -13.22 10.36
CA ASP A 30 -1.34 -13.75 9.32
C ASP A 30 -0.64 -12.68 8.47
N ILE A 31 -0.34 -11.52 9.07
CA ILE A 31 0.37 -10.42 8.40
C ILE A 31 1.56 -9.93 9.22
N GLU A 32 2.58 -9.44 8.52
CA GLU A 32 3.69 -8.67 9.07
C GLU A 32 3.73 -7.31 8.37
N ILE A 33 3.90 -6.22 9.12
CA ILE A 33 4.02 -4.89 8.52
C ILE A 33 5.39 -4.30 8.79
N PHE A 34 6.10 -3.94 7.73
CA PHE A 34 7.38 -3.25 7.76
C PHE A 34 7.15 -1.75 7.50
N TRP A 35 7.35 -0.94 8.54
CA TRP A 35 7.16 0.50 8.52
C TRP A 35 8.50 1.21 8.31
N TYR A 36 8.77 1.69 7.09
CA TYR A 36 9.93 2.54 6.79
C TYR A 36 9.52 4.00 6.93
N VAL A 37 9.61 4.53 8.17
CA VAL A 37 9.03 5.80 8.58
C VAL A 37 10.00 6.61 9.44
N ASN A 38 9.76 7.92 9.54
CA ASN A 38 10.46 8.79 10.49
C ASN A 38 9.95 8.59 11.93
N ASP A 39 10.64 9.21 12.90
CA ASP A 39 10.31 9.05 14.31
C ASP A 39 8.91 9.57 14.66
N ASP A 40 8.50 10.71 14.09
CA ASP A 40 7.15 11.26 14.31
C ASP A 40 6.05 10.30 13.83
N SER A 41 6.24 9.69 12.68
CA SER A 41 5.30 8.69 12.14
C SER A 41 5.29 7.41 12.97
N ARG A 42 6.46 6.99 13.46
CA ARG A 42 6.59 5.85 14.38
C ARG A 42 5.81 6.09 15.67
N GLU A 43 5.94 7.27 16.26
CA GLU A 43 5.19 7.62 17.47
C GLU A 43 3.67 7.70 17.20
N GLN A 44 3.24 8.19 16.04
CA GLN A 44 1.82 8.16 15.65
C GLN A 44 1.27 6.73 15.57
N ILE A 45 2.03 5.77 15.07
CA ILE A 45 1.62 4.37 15.03
C ILE A 45 1.57 3.77 16.43
N LYS A 46 2.62 3.98 17.24
CA LYS A 46 2.75 3.40 18.58
C LYS A 46 1.78 3.98 19.59
N SER A 47 1.44 5.26 19.51
CA SER A 47 0.50 5.93 20.40
C SER A 47 -0.94 5.44 20.25
N ASN A 48 -1.25 4.77 19.14
CA ASN A 48 -2.49 4.07 18.97
C ASN A 48 -2.39 2.68 19.59
N ASN A 49 -3.24 2.38 20.55
CA ASN A 49 -3.41 1.02 21.11
C ASN A 49 -3.89 -0.02 20.06
N LEU A 50 -3.71 0.31 18.78
CA LEU A 50 -4.10 -0.47 17.61
C LEU A 50 -2.88 -1.06 16.88
N MET A 51 -1.71 -1.00 17.50
CA MET A 51 -0.50 -1.56 16.91
C MET A 51 -0.68 -3.06 16.67
N ILE A 52 -0.50 -3.47 15.42
CA ILE A 52 -0.49 -4.88 15.06
C ILE A 52 0.75 -5.52 15.67
N SER A 53 0.58 -6.67 16.33
CA SER A 53 1.65 -7.38 17.05
C SER A 53 2.90 -7.64 16.21
N ASN A 54 2.71 -7.86 14.91
CA ASN A 54 3.78 -8.14 13.93
C ASN A 54 4.23 -6.89 13.16
N SER A 55 4.32 -5.74 13.82
CA SER A 55 4.85 -4.50 13.24
C SER A 55 6.36 -4.36 13.45
N HIS A 56 7.08 -4.15 12.36
CA HIS A 56 8.53 -3.98 12.33
C HIS A 56 8.87 -2.55 11.91
N PHE A 57 9.47 -1.77 12.81
CA PHE A 57 9.86 -0.38 12.53
C PHE A 57 11.27 -0.32 11.98
N LYS A 58 11.41 0.38 10.86
CA LYS A 58 12.66 0.68 10.16
C LYS A 58 12.79 2.19 9.96
N ASN A 59 14.01 2.67 9.81
CA ASN A 59 14.24 4.06 9.47
C ASN A 59 13.89 4.34 8.00
N ILE A 60 13.60 5.59 7.69
CA ILE A 60 13.51 6.03 6.29
C ILE A 60 14.85 5.75 5.61
N VAL A 61 14.77 5.23 4.40
CA VAL A 61 15.92 4.93 3.55
C VAL A 61 15.93 5.84 2.31
N PRO A 62 17.08 6.07 1.68
CA PRO A 62 17.16 6.75 0.40
C PRO A 62 16.26 6.07 -0.65
N ARG A 63 15.82 6.84 -1.65
CA ARG A 63 14.86 6.37 -2.65
C ARG A 63 15.32 5.11 -3.40
N GLU A 64 16.59 5.05 -3.77
CA GLU A 64 17.16 3.89 -4.48
C GLU A 64 17.10 2.61 -3.63
N ASP A 65 17.45 2.72 -2.34
CA ASP A 65 17.34 1.61 -1.40
C ASP A 65 15.89 1.20 -1.16
N ALA A 66 14.98 2.19 -1.11
CA ALA A 66 13.54 1.92 -0.96
C ALA A 66 12.99 1.10 -2.13
N ILE A 67 13.38 1.40 -3.36
CA ILE A 67 12.95 0.65 -4.55
C ILE A 67 13.39 -0.83 -4.45
N ASN A 68 14.62 -1.08 -4.05
CA ASN A 68 15.14 -2.43 -3.87
C ASN A 68 14.40 -3.17 -2.73
N LEU A 69 14.16 -2.50 -1.61
CA LEU A 69 13.42 -3.08 -0.50
C LEU A 69 11.95 -3.38 -0.86
N MET A 70 11.30 -2.49 -1.60
CA MET A 70 9.97 -2.72 -2.14
C MET A 70 9.93 -3.95 -3.04
N ALA A 71 10.96 -4.14 -3.86
CA ALA A 71 11.04 -5.28 -4.77
C ALA A 71 11.30 -6.60 -4.04
N ASP A 72 12.20 -6.65 -3.07
CA ASP A 72 12.77 -7.90 -2.58
C ASP A 72 12.28 -8.29 -1.17
N SER A 73 11.86 -7.33 -0.34
CA SER A 73 11.65 -7.57 1.09
C SER A 73 10.20 -7.76 1.51
N VAL A 74 9.24 -7.33 0.69
CA VAL A 74 7.80 -7.37 1.01
C VAL A 74 6.99 -8.02 -0.10
N HIS A 75 5.81 -8.53 0.24
CA HIS A 75 4.88 -9.14 -0.71
C HIS A 75 3.90 -8.12 -1.29
N CYS A 76 3.46 -7.16 -0.48
CA CYS A 76 2.53 -6.09 -0.83
C CYS A 76 3.06 -4.74 -0.38
N LEU A 77 2.61 -3.69 -1.04
CA LEU A 77 2.88 -2.30 -0.66
C LEU A 77 1.61 -1.64 -0.12
N ILE A 78 1.75 -0.88 0.96
CA ILE A 78 0.66 -0.14 1.58
C ILE A 78 0.72 1.32 1.16
N SER A 79 -0.38 1.83 0.65
CA SER A 79 -0.66 3.25 0.46
C SER A 79 -1.84 3.64 1.33
N ILE A 80 -1.75 4.80 1.98
CA ILE A 80 -2.84 5.34 2.79
C ILE A 80 -3.26 6.67 2.18
N GLY A 81 -4.55 6.82 1.92
CA GLY A 81 -5.15 7.99 1.33
C GLY A 81 -5.04 9.22 2.22
N ASN A 82 -5.20 10.38 1.62
CA ASN A 82 -5.30 11.64 2.34
C ASN A 82 -6.72 11.82 2.89
N MET A 83 -6.86 12.60 3.96
CA MET A 83 -8.15 12.98 4.54
C MET A 83 -8.95 13.96 3.66
N ASN A 84 -8.42 14.31 2.49
CA ASN A 84 -9.07 15.15 1.49
C ASN A 84 -9.03 14.48 0.10
N THR A 85 -9.89 14.95 -0.81
CA THR A 85 -10.04 14.39 -2.16
C THR A 85 -9.16 15.05 -3.23
N ASN A 86 -8.35 16.04 -2.86
CA ASN A 86 -7.76 16.97 -3.83
C ASN A 86 -6.41 16.50 -4.39
N GLN A 87 -5.85 15.40 -3.87
CA GLN A 87 -4.49 15.03 -4.23
C GLN A 87 -4.32 13.52 -4.36
N LEU A 88 -3.95 13.09 -5.56
CA LEU A 88 -3.52 11.71 -5.79
C LEU A 88 -2.21 11.45 -5.04
N PRO A 89 -2.13 10.44 -4.18
CA PRO A 89 -0.88 10.08 -3.52
C PRO A 89 0.16 9.61 -4.54
N SER A 90 1.24 10.37 -4.72
CA SER A 90 2.32 10.03 -5.67
C SER A 90 2.92 8.63 -5.42
N LYS A 91 2.90 8.17 -4.19
CA LYS A 91 3.38 6.85 -3.80
C LYS A 91 2.63 5.70 -4.45
N VAL A 92 1.34 5.84 -4.73
CA VAL A 92 0.56 4.80 -5.44
C VAL A 92 1.17 4.52 -6.80
N ILE A 93 1.52 5.55 -7.56
CA ILE A 93 2.13 5.41 -8.89
C ILE A 93 3.51 4.74 -8.79
N GLU A 94 4.33 5.18 -7.83
CA GLU A 94 5.63 4.57 -7.57
C GLU A 94 5.50 3.08 -7.20
N TYR A 95 4.52 2.74 -6.36
CA TYR A 95 4.28 1.37 -5.92
C TYR A 95 3.77 0.49 -7.07
N LEU A 96 2.83 0.99 -7.88
CA LEU A 96 2.32 0.26 -9.05
C LEU A 96 3.45 -0.06 -10.04
N SER A 97 4.45 0.82 -10.17
CA SER A 97 5.61 0.59 -11.04
C SER A 97 6.52 -0.54 -10.59
N THR A 98 6.41 -1.00 -9.34
CA THR A 98 7.15 -2.17 -8.84
C THR A 98 6.52 -3.49 -9.30
N GLY A 99 5.29 -3.45 -9.74
CA GLY A 99 4.52 -4.61 -10.13
C GLY A 99 3.95 -5.44 -8.98
N LYS A 100 4.19 -5.05 -7.77
CA LYS A 100 3.63 -5.76 -6.60
C LYS A 100 2.18 -5.36 -6.35
N PRO A 101 1.41 -6.20 -5.65
CA PRO A 101 0.12 -5.81 -5.13
C PRO A 101 0.25 -4.56 -4.28
N VAL A 102 -0.57 -3.57 -4.56
CA VAL A 102 -0.68 -2.33 -3.80
C VAL A 102 -2.02 -2.33 -3.08
N ILE A 103 -1.99 -2.22 -1.77
CA ILE A 103 -3.18 -2.04 -0.95
C ILE A 103 -3.30 -0.55 -0.65
N HIS A 104 -4.30 0.09 -1.19
CA HIS A 104 -4.61 1.48 -0.89
C HIS A 104 -5.79 1.58 0.07
N PHE A 105 -5.54 2.14 1.25
CA PHE A 105 -6.60 2.45 2.20
C PHE A 105 -7.21 3.82 1.86
N ALA A 106 -8.45 3.81 1.35
CA ALA A 106 -9.18 5.02 1.03
C ALA A 106 -9.80 5.63 2.29
N GLU A 107 -9.30 6.79 2.72
CA GLU A 107 -9.81 7.51 3.91
C GLU A 107 -11.15 8.17 3.66
N VAL A 108 -11.43 8.53 2.42
CA VAL A 108 -12.64 9.25 2.00
C VAL A 108 -13.32 8.52 0.84
N PRO A 109 -14.67 8.60 0.72
CA PRO A 109 -15.39 7.89 -0.35
C PRO A 109 -14.94 8.26 -1.77
N ASN A 110 -14.57 9.52 -1.98
CA ASN A 110 -14.13 10.04 -3.27
C ASN A 110 -12.59 10.11 -3.38
N ASP A 111 -11.90 9.12 -2.83
CA ASP A 111 -10.45 9.05 -2.95
C ASP A 111 -10.05 8.97 -4.43
N PRO A 112 -9.15 9.84 -4.91
CA PRO A 112 -8.75 9.85 -6.33
C PRO A 112 -8.13 8.53 -6.81
N VAL A 113 -7.61 7.70 -5.92
CA VAL A 113 -7.07 6.37 -6.27
C VAL A 113 -8.16 5.42 -6.75
N ASN A 114 -9.41 5.61 -6.34
CA ASN A 114 -10.53 4.77 -6.80
C ASN A 114 -10.67 4.79 -8.34
N ILE A 115 -10.41 5.94 -8.98
CA ILE A 115 -10.51 6.09 -10.43
C ILE A 115 -9.46 5.24 -11.17
N ILE A 116 -8.26 5.13 -10.60
CA ILE A 116 -7.19 4.35 -11.22
C ILE A 116 -7.24 2.88 -10.88
N ALA A 117 -7.92 2.51 -9.81
CA ALA A 117 -8.01 1.11 -9.37
C ALA A 117 -8.66 0.20 -10.42
N GLU A 118 -9.60 0.72 -11.20
CA GLU A 118 -10.25 -0.03 -12.28
C GLU A 118 -9.31 -0.41 -13.43
N LYS A 119 -8.14 0.25 -13.51
CA LYS A 119 -7.16 0.07 -14.58
C LYS A 119 -6.01 -0.86 -14.22
N PHE A 120 -5.90 -1.25 -12.95
CA PHE A 120 -4.77 -2.02 -12.43
C PHE A 120 -5.21 -3.21 -11.61
N ASP A 121 -4.99 -4.40 -12.10
CA ASP A 121 -5.35 -5.66 -11.42
C ASP A 121 -4.59 -5.88 -10.10
N ASN A 122 -3.44 -5.21 -9.93
CA ASN A 122 -2.63 -5.27 -8.73
C ASN A 122 -2.90 -4.15 -7.72
N LEU A 123 -3.92 -3.32 -7.94
CA LEU A 123 -4.35 -2.27 -7.01
C LEU A 123 -5.63 -2.67 -6.29
N PHE A 124 -5.55 -2.81 -4.98
CA PHE A 124 -6.64 -3.23 -4.10
C PHE A 124 -7.06 -2.06 -3.22
N ILE A 125 -8.32 -1.67 -3.30
CA ILE A 125 -8.87 -0.61 -2.44
C ILE A 125 -9.45 -1.26 -1.18
N LEU A 126 -9.00 -0.79 -0.04
CA LEU A 126 -9.56 -1.10 1.28
C LEU A 126 -10.23 0.16 1.84
N THR A 127 -11.46 0.03 2.30
CA THR A 127 -12.22 1.12 2.94
C THR A 127 -12.58 0.74 4.38
N LYS A 128 -13.10 1.70 5.13
CA LYS A 128 -13.60 1.46 6.50
C LYS A 128 -14.78 0.49 6.55
N GLU A 129 -15.57 0.48 5.48
CA GLU A 129 -16.78 -0.31 5.34
C GLU A 129 -16.54 -1.69 4.72
N GLU A 130 -15.35 -1.91 4.13
CA GLU A 130 -15.03 -3.20 3.51
C GLU A 130 -14.94 -4.30 4.57
N ASN A 131 -15.55 -5.45 4.25
CA ASN A 131 -15.35 -6.65 5.06
C ASN A 131 -13.92 -7.14 4.86
N ILE A 132 -13.13 -7.12 5.92
CA ILE A 132 -11.70 -7.41 5.88
C ILE A 132 -11.39 -8.84 5.44
N GLU A 133 -12.21 -9.81 5.82
CA GLU A 133 -12.04 -11.22 5.41
C GLU A 133 -12.25 -11.37 3.90
N ASN A 134 -13.29 -10.73 3.35
CA ASN A 134 -13.53 -10.72 1.90
C ASN A 134 -12.40 -10.03 1.15
N PHE A 135 -11.84 -8.95 1.71
CA PHE A 135 -10.68 -8.27 1.13
C PHE A 135 -9.48 -9.21 1.06
N PHE A 136 -9.15 -9.91 2.16
CA PHE A 136 -8.05 -10.86 2.18
C PHE A 136 -8.28 -12.09 1.30
N MET A 137 -9.54 -12.54 1.14
CA MET A 137 -9.85 -13.58 0.16
C MET A 137 -9.54 -13.15 -1.27
N LYS A 138 -9.87 -11.91 -1.66
CA LYS A 138 -9.52 -11.35 -2.97
C LYS A 138 -8.01 -11.28 -3.16
N LEU A 139 -7.29 -10.77 -2.16
CA LEU A 139 -5.83 -10.67 -2.18
C LEU A 139 -5.15 -12.04 -2.29
N ASN A 140 -5.60 -13.03 -1.51
CA ASN A 140 -5.09 -14.39 -1.55
C ASN A 140 -5.38 -15.08 -2.90
N LYS A 141 -6.54 -14.83 -3.50
CA LYS A 141 -6.85 -15.31 -4.85
C LYS A 141 -5.89 -14.72 -5.88
N TYR A 142 -5.57 -13.45 -5.77
CA TYR A 142 -4.57 -12.81 -6.62
C TYR A 142 -3.21 -13.50 -6.49
N PHE A 143 -2.71 -13.72 -5.27
CA PHE A 143 -1.44 -14.43 -5.05
C PHE A 143 -1.41 -15.85 -5.62
N LYS A 144 -2.52 -16.59 -5.55
CA LYS A 144 -2.60 -17.96 -6.10
C LYS A 144 -2.57 -18.01 -7.62
N ASN A 145 -3.04 -16.95 -8.27
CA ASN A 145 -3.11 -16.87 -9.73
C ASN A 145 -1.84 -16.32 -10.36
N ILE A 146 -0.93 -15.76 -9.57
CA ILE A 146 0.39 -15.33 -10.02
C ILE A 146 1.33 -16.51 -9.89
N ASP A 147 1.32 -17.42 -10.89
CA ASP A 147 2.12 -18.64 -10.93
C ASP A 147 3.64 -18.43 -11.13
N SER A 148 4.04 -17.28 -11.44
CA SER A 148 5.38 -16.71 -11.35
C SER A 148 5.26 -15.26 -11.71
N PHE A 149 5.43 -14.41 -10.75
CA PHE A 149 5.56 -13.00 -10.97
C PHE A 149 6.71 -12.78 -11.96
N ASN A 150 6.39 -12.64 -13.24
CA ASN A 150 7.40 -12.31 -14.23
C ASN A 150 7.72 -10.83 -14.10
N LYS A 151 8.73 -10.56 -13.24
CA LYS A 151 9.22 -9.22 -12.91
C LYS A 151 9.53 -8.40 -14.18
N GLU A 152 10.02 -9.04 -15.24
CA GLU A 152 10.37 -8.39 -16.51
C GLU A 152 9.12 -7.94 -17.28
N LEU A 153 8.10 -8.81 -17.37
CA LEU A 153 6.86 -8.48 -18.08
C LEU A 153 6.08 -7.34 -17.41
N PHE A 154 6.21 -7.23 -16.09
CA PHE A 154 5.53 -6.22 -15.31
C PHE A 154 6.23 -4.87 -15.39
N ILE A 155 7.56 -4.85 -15.33
CA ILE A 155 8.37 -3.64 -15.51
C ILE A 155 8.11 -3.04 -16.89
N ASP A 156 8.04 -3.86 -17.95
CA ASP A 156 7.81 -3.41 -19.31
C ASP A 156 6.39 -2.84 -19.53
N ASN A 157 5.37 -3.43 -18.89
CA ASN A 157 3.98 -3.00 -19.03
C ASN A 157 3.56 -1.88 -18.07
N TYR A 158 4.21 -1.72 -16.93
CA TYR A 158 3.83 -0.79 -15.87
C TYR A 158 4.99 0.10 -15.39
N THR A 159 5.86 0.51 -16.30
CA THR A 159 6.84 1.57 -15.98
C THR A 159 6.12 2.85 -15.59
N ALA A 160 6.76 3.72 -14.80
CA ALA A 160 6.18 5.00 -14.43
C ALA A 160 5.68 5.80 -15.63
N SER A 161 6.39 5.73 -16.77
CA SER A 161 5.98 6.36 -18.04
C SER A 161 4.74 5.71 -18.68
N SER A 162 4.59 4.39 -18.57
CA SER A 162 3.40 3.68 -19.06
C SER A 162 2.18 4.02 -18.23
N ILE A 163 2.33 4.10 -16.90
CA ILE A 163 1.27 4.47 -15.96
C ILE A 163 0.82 5.91 -16.22
N ILE A 164 1.77 6.85 -16.41
CA ILE A 164 1.45 8.24 -16.73
C ILE A 164 0.66 8.33 -18.03
N LYS A 165 1.06 7.60 -19.08
CA LYS A 165 0.31 7.57 -20.35
C LYS A 165 -1.13 7.06 -20.19
N ILE A 166 -1.36 6.07 -19.31
CA ILE A 166 -2.71 5.57 -19.03
C ILE A 166 -3.53 6.63 -18.30
N LEU A 167 -2.93 7.43 -17.44
CA LEU A 167 -3.60 8.52 -16.72
C LEU A 167 -3.89 9.73 -17.63
N ASP A 168 -3.01 10.05 -18.57
CA ASP A 168 -3.17 11.17 -19.51
C ASP A 168 -4.24 10.90 -20.60
N LEU A 169 -4.63 9.64 -20.79
CA LEU A 169 -5.68 9.24 -21.73
C LEU A 169 -7.10 9.32 -21.14
N THR A 170 -7.22 9.87 -19.92
CA THR A 170 -8.49 10.10 -19.22
C THR A 170 -8.81 11.56 -19.08
#